data_fe55e6a6c573e587b8c99b17234870c3
#
_entry.id   fe55e6a6c573e587b8c99b17234870c3
#
_cell.length_a   1.000
_cell.length_b   1.000
_cell.length_c   1.000
_cell.angle_alpha   90.00
_cell.angle_beta   90.00
_cell.angle_gamma   90.00
#
_symmetry.space_group_name_H-M   'P 1'
#
loop_
_entity.id
_entity.type
_entity.pdbx_description
1 polymer ?
#
loop_
_entity_poly.entity_id
_entity_poly.type
_entity_poly.pdbx_seq_one_letter_code
_entity_poly.pdbx_strand_id
1 'polypeptide(L)'
;MRPSILKVLAYFDLFNYPVTIDEILFFLDKEVPLIDLEAELKTLTNEGLVFPSEPSIPFGPSTLSGQPQGSAPLFYSLQNNPELTVRRLRGNRHADDLLKIAARISRQLYRFPYVRGVGISGSLSKHFADEQADIDYFIITRRNRLWIARTLMHLFKKLNYLRNRENWYCMNYYVDEEALEIKEKNIFTATEMITLLPASGNGGLVKFFDANNWTSNYFPHYKNRTKTAEGPVPSSFIKKTVEKLLDNPLGDRLDDFLQRWTSRRWQKKEQRGDRNKKGNRMSLQNEKHFSRPNPENFQQHVLDRYASRISELESKWSSS
;
A
#
# COMPACT_ATOMS: atom_id res chain seq x y z
N MET A 1 18.46 13.26 15.69
CA MET A 1 18.46 12.57 14.40
C MET A 1 18.43 11.06 14.57
N ARG A 2 19.32 10.49 15.33
CA ARG A 2 19.43 9.03 15.62
C ARG A 2 18.09 8.33 15.88
N PRO A 3 17.24 8.77 16.82
CA PRO A 3 15.97 8.08 17.07
C PRO A 3 15.05 8.03 15.84
N SER A 4 15.03 9.08 15.01
CA SER A 4 14.20 9.13 13.80
C SER A 4 14.66 8.11 12.75
N ILE A 5 15.97 8.00 12.52
CA ILE A 5 16.56 7.01 11.60
C ILE A 5 16.24 5.59 12.09
N LEU A 6 16.49 5.31 13.37
CA LEU A 6 16.25 3.98 13.94
C LEU A 6 14.77 3.60 13.92
N LYS A 7 13.85 4.56 14.08
CA LYS A 7 12.41 4.35 13.90
C LYS A 7 12.05 3.92 12.47
N VAL A 8 12.62 4.57 11.46
CA VAL A 8 12.41 4.17 10.05
C VAL A 8 12.93 2.76 9.82
N LEU A 9 14.17 2.50 10.21
CA LEU A 9 14.79 1.18 10.04
C LEU A 9 14.01 0.10 10.80
N ALA A 10 13.56 0.37 12.03
CA ALA A 10 12.76 -0.56 12.82
C ALA A 10 11.43 -0.91 12.15
N TYR A 11 10.77 0.06 11.51
CA TYR A 11 9.53 -0.18 10.79
C TYR A 11 9.74 -1.15 9.61
N PHE A 12 10.75 -0.90 8.79
CA PHE A 12 11.05 -1.74 7.61
C PHE A 12 11.69 -3.08 7.97
N ASP A 13 12.40 -3.17 9.09
CA ASP A 13 12.95 -4.42 9.64
C ASP A 13 11.85 -5.46 9.93
N LEU A 14 10.64 -5.04 10.32
CA LEU A 14 9.48 -5.92 10.50
C LEU A 14 9.12 -6.73 9.25
N PHE A 15 9.48 -6.21 8.09
CA PHE A 15 9.19 -6.80 6.78
C PHE A 15 10.42 -7.39 6.10
N ASN A 16 11.56 -7.44 6.80
CA ASN A 16 12.84 -7.83 6.24
C ASN A 16 13.17 -7.04 4.95
N TYR A 17 13.00 -5.72 5.03
CA TYR A 17 13.09 -4.82 3.89
C TYR A 17 14.18 -3.77 4.16
N PRO A 18 15.41 -3.99 3.70
CA PRO A 18 16.47 -3.00 3.81
C PRO A 18 16.15 -1.79 2.93
N VAL A 19 16.44 -0.60 3.41
CA VAL A 19 16.07 0.67 2.78
C VAL A 19 17.30 1.44 2.27
N THR A 20 17.11 2.23 1.22
CA THR A 20 18.12 3.17 0.73
C THR A 20 18.11 4.45 1.55
N ILE A 21 19.16 5.28 1.39
CA ILE A 21 19.21 6.59 2.07
C ILE A 21 18.06 7.50 1.65
N ASP A 22 17.67 7.48 0.38
CA ASP A 22 16.53 8.26 -0.12
C ASP A 22 15.21 7.80 0.49
N GLU A 23 15.04 6.48 0.70
CA GLU A 23 13.88 5.92 1.40
C GLU A 23 13.90 6.29 2.87
N ILE A 24 15.06 6.25 3.55
CA ILE A 24 15.19 6.72 4.93
C ILE A 24 14.75 8.19 5.01
N LEU A 25 15.33 9.06 4.17
CA LEU A 25 14.99 10.47 4.13
C LEU A 25 13.49 10.71 3.92
N PHE A 26 12.89 9.96 3.00
CA PHE A 26 11.47 10.06 2.67
C PHE A 26 10.55 9.70 3.87
N PHE A 27 10.95 8.73 4.69
CA PHE A 27 10.17 8.23 5.82
C PHE A 27 10.57 8.84 7.18
N LEU A 28 11.48 9.83 7.22
CA LEU A 28 11.79 10.53 8.47
C LEU A 28 10.61 11.35 8.99
N ASP A 29 10.47 11.38 10.31
CA ASP A 29 9.45 12.13 11.05
C ASP A 29 9.79 13.63 11.20
N LYS A 30 10.87 14.09 10.58
CA LYS A 30 11.33 15.49 10.56
C LYS A 30 12.15 15.79 9.32
N GLU A 31 12.13 17.05 8.89
CA GLU A 31 12.98 17.51 7.80
C GLU A 31 14.44 17.60 8.25
N VAL A 32 15.35 17.00 7.46
CA VAL A 32 16.79 17.03 7.70
C VAL A 32 17.54 17.16 6.38
N PRO A 33 18.69 17.87 6.36
CA PRO A 33 19.58 17.86 5.21
C PRO A 33 20.16 16.45 4.95
N LEU A 34 20.33 16.10 3.67
CA LEU A 34 20.90 14.80 3.29
C LEU A 34 22.29 14.58 3.88
N ILE A 35 23.13 15.63 3.91
CA ILE A 35 24.50 15.56 4.44
C ILE A 35 24.53 15.15 5.92
N ASP A 36 23.56 15.64 6.70
CA ASP A 36 23.47 15.31 8.12
C ASP A 36 22.99 13.88 8.32
N LEU A 37 22.07 13.42 7.45
CA LEU A 37 21.61 12.01 7.44
C LEU A 37 22.77 11.06 7.12
N GLU A 38 23.58 11.36 6.10
CA GLU A 38 24.78 10.57 5.73
C GLU A 38 25.77 10.48 6.89
N ALA A 39 26.06 11.59 7.54
CA ALA A 39 26.98 11.64 8.68
C ALA A 39 26.48 10.79 9.85
N GLU A 40 25.19 10.86 10.17
CA GLU A 40 24.62 10.09 11.28
C GLU A 40 24.54 8.59 10.93
N LEU A 41 24.20 8.22 9.68
CA LEU A 41 24.23 6.82 9.23
C LEU A 41 25.62 6.22 9.34
N LYS A 42 26.67 6.98 8.99
CA LYS A 42 28.07 6.55 9.16
C LYS A 42 28.41 6.33 10.63
N THR A 43 27.95 7.21 11.53
CA THR A 43 28.14 7.06 12.97
C THR A 43 27.43 5.80 13.50
N LEU A 44 26.17 5.59 13.14
CA LEU A 44 25.39 4.41 13.52
C LEU A 44 26.01 3.10 12.99
N THR A 45 26.63 3.16 11.81
CA THR A 45 27.35 2.02 11.24
C THR A 45 28.61 1.70 12.04
N ASN A 46 29.40 2.70 12.40
CA ASN A 46 30.61 2.53 13.22
C ASN A 46 30.28 1.98 14.63
N GLU A 47 29.13 2.33 15.16
CA GLU A 47 28.64 1.80 16.45
C GLU A 47 28.03 0.38 16.32
N GLY A 48 27.93 -0.18 15.13
CA GLY A 48 27.35 -1.52 14.89
C GLY A 48 25.83 -1.59 15.09
N LEU A 49 25.12 -0.46 15.06
CA LEU A 49 23.66 -0.38 15.19
C LEU A 49 22.94 -0.48 13.84
N VAL A 50 23.61 -0.08 12.76
CA VAL A 50 23.08 -0.11 11.40
C VAL A 50 24.11 -0.80 10.49
N PHE A 51 23.62 -1.68 9.64
CA PHE A 51 24.47 -2.49 8.75
C PHE A 51 24.21 -2.09 7.29
N PRO A 52 25.19 -1.39 6.66
CA PRO A 52 25.13 -1.12 5.23
C PRO A 52 25.42 -2.40 4.44
N SER A 53 24.75 -2.58 3.31
CA SER A 53 24.96 -3.72 2.40
C SER A 53 24.86 -3.28 0.97
N GLU A 54 25.88 -3.61 0.19
CA GLU A 54 25.90 -3.44 -1.26
C GLU A 54 25.36 -4.70 -1.96
N PRO A 55 24.74 -4.57 -3.14
CA PRO A 55 24.33 -5.72 -3.91
C PRO A 55 25.55 -6.52 -4.41
N SER A 56 25.59 -7.80 -4.08
CA SER A 56 26.61 -8.73 -4.59
C SER A 56 26.43 -9.10 -6.08
N ILE A 57 25.34 -8.66 -6.71
CA ILE A 57 24.98 -8.98 -8.10
C ILE A 57 25.01 -7.71 -8.93
N PRO A 58 25.57 -7.73 -10.17
CA PRO A 58 25.55 -6.58 -11.05
C PRO A 58 24.14 -6.05 -11.26
N PHE A 59 23.95 -4.75 -11.02
CA PHE A 59 22.69 -4.07 -11.27
C PHE A 59 22.47 -3.99 -12.79
N GLY A 60 21.44 -4.67 -13.30
CA GLY A 60 20.91 -4.35 -14.63
C GLY A 60 20.28 -2.96 -14.60
N PRO A 61 20.07 -2.30 -15.76
CA PRO A 61 19.50 -0.96 -15.82
C PRO A 61 18.11 -0.94 -15.21
N SER A 62 18.01 -0.57 -13.93
CA SER A 62 16.74 -0.30 -13.29
C SER A 62 16.38 1.15 -13.54
N THR A 63 15.18 1.38 -14.04
CA THR A 63 14.56 2.70 -14.26
C THR A 63 14.13 3.37 -12.95
N LEU A 64 14.95 3.37 -11.92
CA LEU A 64 14.79 4.28 -10.80
C LEU A 64 15.27 5.65 -11.28
N SER A 65 14.32 6.48 -11.67
CA SER A 65 14.53 7.84 -12.14
C SER A 65 15.33 8.64 -11.11
N GLY A 66 16.58 8.98 -11.45
CA GLY A 66 17.32 10.03 -10.79
C GLY A 66 18.70 9.70 -10.25
N GLN A 67 19.21 8.47 -10.31
CA GLN A 67 20.59 8.19 -9.91
C GLN A 67 21.56 8.20 -11.10
N PRO A 68 22.78 8.76 -10.95
CA PRO A 68 23.79 8.68 -11.99
C PRO A 68 24.14 7.21 -12.28
N GLN A 69 24.31 6.87 -13.55
CA GLN A 69 24.84 5.58 -13.97
C GLN A 69 26.23 5.38 -13.34
N GLY A 70 26.36 4.44 -12.38
CA GLY A 70 27.70 4.09 -11.92
C GLY A 70 27.85 3.37 -10.60
N SER A 71 27.01 3.54 -9.60
CA SER A 71 27.13 2.84 -8.33
C SER A 71 25.86 2.10 -7.94
N ALA A 72 26.00 0.88 -7.45
CA ALA A 72 24.88 0.15 -6.88
C ALA A 72 24.35 0.90 -5.64
N PRO A 73 23.02 0.96 -5.41
CA PRO A 73 22.47 1.63 -4.24
C PRO A 73 22.92 0.91 -2.96
N LEU A 74 23.34 1.68 -1.97
CA LEU A 74 23.66 1.18 -0.65
C LEU A 74 22.35 1.02 0.14
N PHE A 75 22.14 -0.17 0.70
CA PHE A 75 20.99 -0.48 1.54
C PHE A 75 21.40 -0.51 3.01
N TYR A 76 20.49 -0.11 3.88
CA TYR A 76 20.67 -0.06 5.33
C TYR A 76 19.65 -0.94 6.02
N SER A 77 20.06 -1.69 7.05
CA SER A 77 19.24 -2.59 7.85
C SER A 77 19.69 -2.57 9.31
N LEU A 78 18.81 -2.98 10.22
CA LEU A 78 19.15 -3.29 11.63
C LEU A 78 19.69 -4.71 11.81
N GLN A 79 19.73 -5.49 10.74
CA GLN A 79 20.23 -6.87 10.74
C GLN A 79 21.49 -6.97 9.89
N ASN A 80 22.55 -7.55 10.44
CA ASN A 80 23.76 -7.89 9.67
C ASN A 80 23.51 -9.14 8.82
N ASN A 81 22.69 -8.98 7.77
CA ASN A 81 22.31 -10.07 6.88
C ASN A 81 22.26 -9.62 5.41
N PRO A 82 23.31 -9.88 4.63
CA PRO A 82 23.38 -9.51 3.20
C PRO A 82 22.28 -10.15 2.32
N GLU A 83 21.72 -11.28 2.73
CA GLU A 83 20.63 -11.95 1.99
C GLU A 83 19.37 -11.07 1.89
N LEU A 84 19.18 -10.15 2.83
CA LEU A 84 18.07 -9.19 2.76
C LEU A 84 18.17 -8.29 1.53
N THR A 85 19.39 -7.86 1.19
CA THR A 85 19.62 -7.04 -0.01
C THR A 85 19.40 -7.84 -1.29
N VAL A 86 19.85 -9.10 -1.33
CA VAL A 86 19.59 -10.00 -2.46
C VAL A 86 18.08 -10.22 -2.64
N ARG A 87 17.36 -10.51 -1.55
CA ARG A 87 15.89 -10.64 -1.55
C ARG A 87 15.21 -9.36 -2.04
N ARG A 88 15.68 -8.19 -1.56
CA ARG A 88 15.14 -6.89 -1.95
C ARG A 88 15.25 -6.67 -3.45
N LEU A 89 16.42 -6.92 -4.04
CA LEU A 89 16.66 -6.74 -5.47
C LEU A 89 15.84 -7.70 -6.34
N ARG A 90 15.72 -8.95 -5.90
CA ARG A 90 14.84 -9.93 -6.58
C ARG A 90 13.40 -9.45 -6.56
N GLY A 91 12.93 -9.01 -5.39
CA GLY A 91 11.57 -8.48 -5.22
C GLY A 91 11.32 -7.21 -6.04
N ASN A 92 12.31 -6.33 -6.20
CA ASN A 92 12.18 -5.13 -7.04
C ASN A 92 12.02 -5.50 -8.52
N ARG A 93 12.82 -6.44 -9.04
CA ARG A 93 12.69 -6.92 -10.43
C ARG A 93 11.32 -7.52 -10.69
N HIS A 94 10.83 -8.34 -9.77
CA HIS A 94 9.49 -8.91 -9.88
C HIS A 94 8.40 -7.83 -9.81
N ALA A 95 8.58 -6.81 -8.99
CA ALA A 95 7.68 -5.66 -8.91
C ALA A 95 7.59 -4.89 -10.23
N ASP A 96 8.69 -4.72 -10.97
CA ASP A 96 8.70 -4.06 -12.29
C ASP A 96 7.73 -4.73 -13.26
N ASP A 97 7.70 -6.05 -13.30
CA ASP A 97 6.82 -6.80 -14.20
C ASP A 97 5.35 -6.76 -13.70
N LEU A 98 5.13 -6.91 -12.39
CA LEU A 98 3.81 -6.80 -11.82
C LEU A 98 3.21 -5.39 -11.95
N LEU A 99 4.01 -4.33 -11.88
CA LEU A 99 3.54 -2.96 -12.06
C LEU A 99 3.02 -2.72 -13.50
N LYS A 100 3.64 -3.31 -14.52
CA LYS A 100 3.13 -3.27 -15.91
C LYS A 100 1.75 -3.95 -16.02
N ILE A 101 1.58 -5.08 -15.33
CA ILE A 101 0.30 -5.79 -15.25
C ILE A 101 -0.71 -4.95 -14.47
N ALA A 102 -0.31 -4.42 -13.32
CA ALA A 102 -1.14 -3.59 -12.45
C ALA A 102 -1.68 -2.35 -13.15
N ALA A 103 -0.86 -1.64 -13.92
CA ALA A 103 -1.28 -0.49 -14.73
C ALA A 103 -2.35 -0.86 -15.78
N ARG A 104 -2.23 -2.01 -16.42
CA ARG A 104 -3.25 -2.51 -17.37
C ARG A 104 -4.55 -2.89 -16.65
N ILE A 105 -4.47 -3.59 -15.55
CA ILE A 105 -5.61 -4.02 -14.75
C ILE A 105 -6.33 -2.82 -14.13
N SER A 106 -5.59 -1.83 -13.61
CA SER A 106 -6.18 -0.62 -13.03
C SER A 106 -7.07 0.14 -14.04
N ARG A 107 -6.65 0.21 -15.32
CA ARG A 107 -7.47 0.78 -16.40
C ARG A 107 -8.75 -0.02 -16.65
N GLN A 108 -8.70 -1.36 -16.53
CA GLN A 108 -9.90 -2.20 -16.60
C GLN A 108 -10.83 -1.96 -15.41
N LEU A 109 -10.28 -1.92 -14.19
CA LEU A 109 -11.05 -1.68 -12.96
C LEU A 109 -11.69 -0.29 -12.96
N TYR A 110 -11.02 0.72 -13.48
CA TYR A 110 -11.57 2.08 -13.59
C TYR A 110 -12.79 2.18 -14.52
N ARG A 111 -12.92 1.28 -15.50
CA ARG A 111 -14.07 1.23 -16.41
C ARG A 111 -15.34 0.67 -15.78
N PHE A 112 -15.27 0.12 -14.56
CA PHE A 112 -16.44 -0.35 -13.84
C PHE A 112 -17.33 0.82 -13.43
N PRO A 113 -18.68 0.61 -13.39
CA PRO A 113 -19.61 1.61 -12.91
C PRO A 113 -19.22 2.10 -11.51
N TYR A 114 -19.36 3.39 -11.30
CA TYR A 114 -19.12 4.10 -10.05
C TYR A 114 -17.67 4.14 -9.54
N VAL A 115 -16.69 3.52 -10.19
CA VAL A 115 -15.29 3.66 -9.83
C VAL A 115 -14.80 5.07 -10.20
N ARG A 116 -14.17 5.78 -9.25
CA ARG A 116 -13.66 7.16 -9.40
C ARG A 116 -12.15 7.23 -9.28
N GLY A 117 -11.52 6.24 -8.65
CA GLY A 117 -10.08 6.14 -8.54
C GLY A 117 -9.64 4.71 -8.27
N VAL A 118 -8.47 4.35 -8.79
CA VAL A 118 -7.79 3.08 -8.54
C VAL A 118 -6.35 3.37 -8.20
N GLY A 119 -5.92 2.97 -7.02
CA GLY A 119 -4.54 3.01 -6.56
C GLY A 119 -3.98 1.60 -6.40
N ILE A 120 -2.66 1.44 -6.52
CA ILE A 120 -1.93 0.22 -6.18
C ILE A 120 -1.42 0.38 -4.76
N SER A 121 -1.71 -0.59 -3.89
CA SER A 121 -1.35 -0.60 -2.46
C SER A 121 -0.48 -1.81 -2.12
N GLY A 122 -0.22 -2.04 -0.83
CA GLY A 122 0.54 -3.17 -0.33
C GLY A 122 2.04 -3.10 -0.66
N SER A 123 2.70 -4.26 -0.75
CA SER A 123 4.15 -4.32 -1.02
C SER A 123 4.53 -3.78 -2.39
N LEU A 124 3.67 -3.99 -3.39
CA LEU A 124 3.91 -3.54 -4.76
C LEU A 124 3.98 -2.01 -4.86
N SER A 125 3.25 -1.28 -4.01
CA SER A 125 3.33 0.19 -3.94
C SER A 125 4.67 0.70 -3.40
N LYS A 126 5.42 -0.16 -2.72
CA LYS A 126 6.77 0.07 -2.21
C LYS A 126 7.84 -0.53 -3.14
N HIS A 127 7.48 -0.80 -4.40
CA HIS A 127 8.35 -1.41 -5.40
C HIS A 127 8.94 -2.76 -4.97
N PHE A 128 8.13 -3.59 -4.31
CA PHE A 128 8.54 -4.92 -3.85
C PHE A 128 7.44 -5.96 -4.08
N ALA A 129 7.83 -7.12 -4.59
CA ALA A 129 6.93 -8.26 -4.73
C ALA A 129 7.68 -9.58 -4.53
N ASP A 130 7.19 -10.43 -3.63
CA ASP A 130 7.62 -11.82 -3.54
C ASP A 130 7.04 -12.62 -4.73
N GLU A 131 7.54 -13.82 -4.99
CA GLU A 131 7.14 -14.67 -6.14
C GLU A 131 5.64 -14.97 -6.22
N GLN A 132 4.96 -15.00 -5.08
CA GLN A 132 3.52 -15.26 -4.97
C GLN A 132 2.74 -14.01 -4.56
N ALA A 133 3.28 -12.81 -4.82
CA ALA A 133 2.62 -11.58 -4.44
C ALA A 133 1.32 -11.37 -5.22
N ASP A 134 0.27 -10.98 -4.51
CA ASP A 134 -0.97 -10.47 -5.09
C ASP A 134 -0.78 -9.00 -5.50
N ILE A 135 -1.53 -8.54 -6.50
CA ILE A 135 -1.62 -7.12 -6.82
C ILE A 135 -2.80 -6.54 -6.04
N ASP A 136 -2.49 -5.73 -5.04
CA ASP A 136 -3.46 -5.10 -4.16
C ASP A 136 -3.95 -3.76 -4.73
N TYR A 137 -5.26 -3.59 -4.84
CA TYR A 137 -5.87 -2.35 -5.31
C TYR A 137 -6.68 -1.67 -4.23
N PHE A 138 -6.49 -0.35 -4.15
CA PHE A 138 -7.31 0.57 -3.41
C PHE A 138 -8.31 1.22 -4.37
N ILE A 139 -9.59 1.14 -4.06
CA ILE A 139 -10.66 1.57 -4.96
C ILE A 139 -11.45 2.71 -4.34
N ILE A 140 -11.58 3.81 -5.07
CA ILE A 140 -12.46 4.91 -4.72
C ILE A 140 -13.70 4.84 -5.60
N THR A 141 -14.87 4.91 -4.97
CA THR A 141 -16.15 4.85 -5.68
C THR A 141 -16.94 6.13 -5.48
N ARG A 142 -17.94 6.35 -6.33
CA ARG A 142 -18.91 7.42 -6.14
C ARG A 142 -19.67 7.22 -4.83
N ARG A 143 -20.05 8.33 -4.18
CA ARG A 143 -20.86 8.34 -2.97
C ARG A 143 -22.07 7.40 -3.08
N ASN A 144 -22.34 6.62 -2.02
CA ASN A 144 -23.49 5.71 -1.93
C ASN A 144 -23.61 4.70 -3.09
N ARG A 145 -22.47 4.29 -3.71
CA ARG A 145 -22.42 3.30 -4.82
C ARG A 145 -21.30 2.29 -4.66
N LEU A 146 -20.71 2.23 -3.47
CA LEU A 146 -19.59 1.34 -3.18
C LEU A 146 -19.98 -0.13 -3.38
N TRP A 147 -21.14 -0.53 -2.88
CA TRP A 147 -21.54 -1.94 -2.83
C TRP A 147 -21.95 -2.47 -4.19
N ILE A 148 -22.54 -1.63 -5.05
CA ILE A 148 -22.80 -1.96 -6.45
C ILE A 148 -21.46 -2.15 -7.18
N ALA A 149 -20.54 -1.18 -7.10
CA ALA A 149 -19.24 -1.25 -7.75
C ALA A 149 -18.47 -2.49 -7.28
N ARG A 150 -18.38 -2.68 -5.98
CA ARG A 150 -17.70 -3.82 -5.35
C ARG A 150 -18.28 -5.16 -5.81
N THR A 151 -19.60 -5.29 -5.84
CA THR A 151 -20.24 -6.55 -6.26
C THR A 151 -19.92 -6.89 -7.71
N LEU A 152 -20.01 -5.92 -8.62
CA LEU A 152 -19.67 -6.10 -10.03
C LEU A 152 -18.19 -6.48 -10.21
N MET A 153 -17.29 -5.81 -9.51
CA MET A 153 -15.85 -6.11 -9.57
C MET A 153 -15.52 -7.49 -9.00
N HIS A 154 -16.17 -7.89 -7.89
CA HIS A 154 -15.98 -9.24 -7.33
C HIS A 154 -16.58 -10.35 -8.21
N LEU A 155 -17.69 -10.08 -8.91
CA LEU A 155 -18.21 -11.00 -9.92
C LEU A 155 -17.21 -11.17 -11.06
N PHE A 156 -16.66 -10.06 -11.56
CA PHE A 156 -15.62 -10.08 -12.58
C PHE A 156 -14.37 -10.83 -12.12
N LYS A 157 -13.90 -10.61 -10.87
CA LYS A 157 -12.80 -11.39 -10.28
C LYS A 157 -13.08 -12.88 -10.35
N LYS A 158 -14.30 -13.33 -9.97
CA LYS A 158 -14.68 -14.75 -10.03
C LYS A 158 -14.60 -15.33 -11.45
N LEU A 159 -14.98 -14.56 -12.48
CA LEU A 159 -14.84 -15.00 -13.86
C LEU A 159 -13.37 -15.19 -14.27
N ASN A 160 -12.46 -14.40 -13.71
CA ASN A 160 -11.03 -14.51 -13.97
C ASN A 160 -10.34 -15.67 -13.18
N TYR A 161 -10.98 -16.21 -12.13
CA TYR A 161 -10.53 -17.46 -11.49
C TYR A 161 -10.42 -18.62 -12.49
N LEU A 162 -11.33 -18.71 -13.43
CA LEU A 162 -11.31 -19.74 -14.47
C LEU A 162 -10.09 -19.66 -15.39
N ARG A 163 -9.35 -18.54 -15.32
CA ARG A 163 -8.16 -18.27 -16.13
C ARG A 163 -6.86 -18.27 -15.32
N ASN A 164 -6.87 -18.77 -14.08
CA ASN A 164 -5.72 -18.77 -13.14
C ASN A 164 -5.07 -17.39 -12.96
N ARG A 165 -5.87 -16.28 -12.98
CA ARG A 165 -5.41 -14.90 -12.85
C ARG A 165 -5.97 -14.22 -11.58
N GLU A 166 -6.31 -14.98 -10.59
CA GLU A 166 -6.93 -14.48 -9.35
C GLU A 166 -6.05 -13.51 -8.58
N ASN A 167 -4.72 -13.74 -8.57
CA ASN A 167 -3.76 -12.89 -7.86
C ASN A 167 -3.59 -11.49 -8.50
N TRP A 168 -4.05 -11.32 -9.74
CA TRP A 168 -4.00 -10.03 -10.42
C TRP A 168 -5.16 -9.08 -10.04
N TYR A 169 -6.18 -9.57 -9.31
CA TYR A 169 -7.40 -8.83 -9.02
C TYR A 169 -7.70 -8.82 -7.51
N CYS A 170 -6.73 -8.38 -6.70
CA CYS A 170 -6.95 -8.27 -5.27
C CYS A 170 -7.42 -6.86 -4.89
N MET A 171 -8.74 -6.62 -4.95
CA MET A 171 -9.32 -5.36 -4.51
C MET A 171 -9.54 -5.42 -3.00
N ASN A 172 -8.54 -4.95 -2.25
CA ASN A 172 -8.48 -5.12 -0.79
C ASN A 172 -9.13 -3.99 -0.01
N TYR A 173 -9.24 -2.79 -0.59
CA TYR A 173 -9.80 -1.68 0.13
C TYR A 173 -10.69 -0.84 -0.79
N TYR A 174 -11.92 -0.60 -0.34
CA TYR A 174 -12.88 0.27 -1.01
C TYR A 174 -13.28 1.39 -0.06
N VAL A 175 -13.31 2.61 -0.58
CA VAL A 175 -13.95 3.77 0.05
C VAL A 175 -14.86 4.45 -0.96
N ASP A 176 -15.87 5.17 -0.51
CA ASP A 176 -16.59 6.08 -1.38
C ASP A 176 -16.27 7.56 -1.07
N GLU A 177 -16.77 8.46 -1.89
CA GLU A 177 -16.50 9.90 -1.80
C GLU A 177 -17.01 10.54 -0.49
N GLU A 178 -17.80 9.84 0.35
CA GLU A 178 -18.25 10.31 1.67
C GLU A 178 -17.28 9.96 2.81
N ALA A 179 -16.35 8.99 2.58
CA ALA A 179 -15.44 8.50 3.60
C ALA A 179 -13.99 8.44 3.08
N LEU A 180 -13.53 9.52 2.44
CA LEU A 180 -12.16 9.61 1.93
C LEU A 180 -11.13 9.73 3.04
N GLU A 181 -11.46 10.36 4.18
CA GLU A 181 -10.57 10.46 5.32
C GLU A 181 -10.53 9.13 6.08
N ILE A 182 -9.31 8.57 6.22
CA ILE A 182 -9.09 7.36 7.01
C ILE A 182 -9.01 7.72 8.49
N LYS A 183 -9.83 7.05 9.31
CA LYS A 183 -9.99 7.35 10.74
C LYS A 183 -8.82 6.87 11.60
N GLU A 184 -8.23 5.74 11.24
CA GLU A 184 -7.10 5.13 11.97
C GLU A 184 -5.80 5.85 11.66
N LYS A 185 -5.49 6.91 12.40
CA LYS A 185 -4.30 7.75 12.22
C LYS A 185 -3.12 7.20 13.04
N ASN A 186 -2.28 6.39 12.41
CA ASN A 186 -1.07 5.81 13.00
C ASN A 186 0.02 5.62 11.94
N ILE A 187 1.22 5.25 12.36
CA ILE A 187 2.39 5.12 11.49
C ILE A 187 2.16 4.09 10.34
N PHE A 188 1.47 2.98 10.63
CA PHE A 188 1.18 1.96 9.63
C PHE A 188 0.27 2.53 8.53
N THR A 189 -0.85 3.13 8.91
CA THR A 189 -1.80 3.73 7.97
C THR A 189 -1.16 4.89 7.20
N ALA A 190 -0.38 5.74 7.87
CA ALA A 190 0.34 6.83 7.23
C ALA A 190 1.29 6.31 6.15
N THR A 191 2.07 5.25 6.45
CA THR A 191 2.99 4.61 5.50
C THR A 191 2.23 4.04 4.29
N GLU A 192 1.14 3.28 4.51
CA GLU A 192 0.33 2.72 3.43
C GLU A 192 -0.25 3.81 2.51
N MET A 193 -0.63 4.95 3.07
CA MET A 193 -1.21 6.05 2.30
C MET A 193 -0.19 6.81 1.47
N ILE A 194 0.97 7.18 2.05
CA ILE A 194 1.99 7.93 1.30
C ILE A 194 2.67 7.08 0.22
N THR A 195 2.65 5.75 0.38
CA THR A 195 3.17 4.82 -0.63
C THR A 195 2.13 4.39 -1.66
N LEU A 196 0.85 4.72 -1.47
CA LEU A 196 -0.20 4.40 -2.44
C LEU A 196 0.15 4.99 -3.81
N LEU A 197 0.23 4.15 -4.84
CA LEU A 197 0.54 4.58 -6.21
C LEU A 197 -0.76 4.87 -6.97
N PRO A 198 -0.98 6.12 -7.41
CA PRO A 198 -2.07 6.44 -8.33
C PRO A 198 -1.94 5.64 -9.61
N ALA A 199 -3.01 4.90 -9.99
CA ALA A 199 -2.97 4.05 -11.18
C ALA A 199 -4.03 4.40 -12.22
N SER A 200 -5.23 4.82 -11.84
CA SER A 200 -6.27 5.30 -12.77
C SER A 200 -7.28 6.20 -12.03
N GLY A 201 -7.81 7.22 -12.72
CA GLY A 201 -8.86 8.09 -12.16
C GLY A 201 -8.35 9.13 -11.18
N ASN A 202 -7.57 10.08 -11.67
CA ASN A 202 -6.85 11.08 -10.87
C ASN A 202 -7.73 11.90 -9.93
N GLY A 203 -8.92 12.32 -10.35
CA GLY A 203 -9.76 13.21 -9.55
C GLY A 203 -10.19 12.61 -8.21
N GLY A 204 -10.47 11.31 -8.15
CA GLY A 204 -10.79 10.62 -6.91
C GLY A 204 -9.58 10.49 -5.97
N LEU A 205 -8.42 10.16 -6.55
CA LEU A 205 -7.18 10.00 -5.78
C LEU A 205 -6.65 11.31 -5.23
N VAL A 206 -6.74 12.42 -5.99
CA VAL A 206 -6.38 13.75 -5.50
C VAL A 206 -7.21 14.10 -4.27
N LYS A 207 -8.54 14.00 -4.37
CA LYS A 207 -9.44 14.26 -3.23
C LYS A 207 -9.13 13.36 -2.02
N PHE A 208 -8.73 12.10 -2.27
CA PHE A 208 -8.33 11.18 -1.21
C PHE A 208 -7.06 11.63 -0.51
N PHE A 209 -6.03 12.02 -1.23
CA PHE A 209 -4.79 12.51 -0.63
C PHE A 209 -5.02 13.83 0.13
N ASP A 210 -5.83 14.74 -0.41
CA ASP A 210 -6.18 16.00 0.25
C ASP A 210 -6.92 15.76 1.57
N ALA A 211 -7.89 14.82 1.58
CA ALA A 211 -8.62 14.46 2.78
C ALA A 211 -7.73 13.80 3.85
N ASN A 212 -6.56 13.29 3.45
CA ASN A 212 -5.63 12.59 4.34
C ASN A 212 -4.30 13.33 4.52
N ASN A 213 -4.31 14.64 4.41
CA ASN A 213 -3.10 15.48 4.60
C ASN A 213 -2.48 15.35 6.00
N TRP A 214 -3.19 14.77 6.97
CA TRP A 214 -2.65 14.45 8.29
C TRP A 214 -1.41 13.55 8.25
N THR A 215 -1.18 12.81 7.15
CA THR A 215 0.02 11.98 6.93
C THR A 215 1.31 12.80 6.96
N SER A 216 1.26 14.09 6.64
CA SER A 216 2.39 15.02 6.74
C SER A 216 2.91 15.19 8.17
N ASN A 217 2.06 14.93 9.20
CA ASN A 217 2.49 14.95 10.60
C ASN A 217 3.44 13.79 10.94
N TYR A 218 3.37 12.70 10.17
CA TYR A 218 4.27 11.56 10.29
C TYR A 218 5.48 11.67 9.37
N PHE A 219 5.28 12.22 8.17
CA PHE A 219 6.26 12.25 7.09
C PHE A 219 6.30 13.63 6.42
N PRO A 220 7.00 14.60 7.00
CA PRO A 220 7.04 15.98 6.49
C PRO A 220 7.73 16.09 5.12
N HIS A 221 8.64 15.16 4.78
CA HIS A 221 9.23 15.07 3.44
C HIS A 221 8.25 14.61 2.35
N TYR A 222 7.11 14.07 2.74
CA TYR A 222 6.05 13.73 1.82
C TYR A 222 5.35 14.99 1.32
N LYS A 223 5.80 15.49 0.20
CA LYS A 223 5.04 16.49 -0.56
C LYS A 223 4.01 15.75 -1.41
N ASN A 224 2.74 16.07 -1.16
CA ASN A 224 1.58 15.45 -1.80
C ASN A 224 1.89 15.09 -3.26
N ARG A 225 2.06 13.80 -3.54
CA ARG A 225 2.38 13.32 -4.88
C ARG A 225 1.13 13.44 -5.74
N THR A 226 0.85 14.64 -6.22
CA THR A 226 -0.03 14.88 -7.37
C THR A 226 0.53 14.22 -8.65
N LYS A 227 1.29 13.14 -8.49
CA LYS A 227 1.73 12.33 -9.63
C LYS A 227 0.48 11.75 -10.25
N THR A 228 0.05 12.45 -11.26
CA THR A 228 -0.97 12.04 -12.19
C THR A 228 -0.71 10.61 -12.63
N ALA A 229 -1.67 9.73 -12.34
CA ALA A 229 -1.74 8.46 -13.06
C ALA A 229 -1.70 8.75 -14.56
N GLU A 230 -1.13 7.84 -15.33
CA GLU A 230 -1.11 7.95 -16.80
C GLU A 230 -2.47 8.37 -17.33
N GLY A 231 -2.52 9.44 -18.09
CA GLY A 231 -3.60 10.05 -18.86
C GLY A 231 -5.07 9.65 -18.65
N PRO A 232 -6.02 10.38 -19.18
CA PRO A 232 -7.44 10.10 -18.95
C PRO A 232 -7.84 8.75 -19.56
N VAL A 233 -8.32 7.83 -18.70
CA VAL A 233 -8.92 6.58 -19.18
C VAL A 233 -10.32 6.89 -19.72
N PRO A 234 -10.63 6.62 -21.00
CA PRO A 234 -11.97 6.84 -21.52
C PRO A 234 -13.02 6.06 -20.75
N SER A 235 -14.11 6.71 -20.37
CA SER A 235 -15.21 6.03 -19.70
C SER A 235 -15.91 5.08 -20.67
N SER A 236 -16.15 3.84 -20.23
CA SER A 236 -16.88 2.83 -20.98
C SER A 236 -18.35 3.25 -21.18
N PHE A 237 -18.93 2.93 -22.35
CA PHE A 237 -20.37 3.08 -22.58
C PHE A 237 -21.20 2.34 -21.52
N ILE A 238 -20.80 1.11 -21.15
CA ILE A 238 -21.45 0.32 -20.09
C ILE A 238 -21.45 1.07 -18.77
N LYS A 239 -20.32 1.68 -18.38
CA LYS A 239 -20.20 2.49 -17.18
C LYS A 239 -21.25 3.61 -17.16
N LYS A 240 -21.31 4.40 -18.26
CA LYS A 240 -22.25 5.53 -18.39
C LYS A 240 -23.71 5.07 -18.32
N THR A 241 -24.04 3.97 -19.00
CA THR A 241 -25.39 3.43 -19.05
C THR A 241 -25.87 2.93 -17.67
N VAL A 242 -25.03 2.13 -16.99
CA VAL A 242 -25.37 1.61 -15.65
C VAL A 242 -25.46 2.74 -14.63
N GLU A 243 -24.54 3.71 -14.69
CA GLU A 243 -24.58 4.88 -13.80
C GLU A 243 -25.87 5.69 -14.03
N LYS A 244 -26.26 5.92 -15.26
CA LYS A 244 -27.51 6.63 -15.59
C LYS A 244 -28.77 5.88 -15.12
N LEU A 245 -28.80 4.55 -15.27
CA LEU A 245 -29.93 3.72 -14.90
C LEU A 245 -30.12 3.61 -13.37
N LEU A 246 -29.05 3.59 -12.61
CA LEU A 246 -29.06 3.39 -11.15
C LEU A 246 -28.70 4.66 -10.36
N ASP A 247 -28.67 5.83 -11.00
CA ASP A 247 -28.48 7.12 -10.32
C ASP A 247 -29.84 7.68 -9.81
N ASN A 248 -30.50 6.90 -9.00
CA ASN A 248 -31.83 7.16 -8.50
C ASN A 248 -32.08 6.37 -7.19
N PRO A 249 -33.22 6.56 -6.49
CA PRO A 249 -33.53 5.85 -5.24
C PRO A 249 -33.53 4.31 -5.32
N LEU A 250 -33.75 3.74 -6.52
CA LEU A 250 -33.63 2.29 -6.71
C LEU A 250 -32.17 1.84 -6.58
N GLY A 251 -31.25 2.63 -7.15
CA GLY A 251 -29.81 2.40 -6.99
C GLY A 251 -29.37 2.50 -5.53
N ASP A 252 -29.92 3.45 -4.74
CA ASP A 252 -29.62 3.56 -3.30
C ASP A 252 -30.09 2.31 -2.55
N ARG A 253 -31.33 1.85 -2.83
CA ARG A 253 -31.87 0.62 -2.22
C ARG A 253 -31.06 -0.62 -2.60
N LEU A 254 -30.61 -0.70 -3.85
CA LEU A 254 -29.78 -1.80 -4.33
C LEU A 254 -28.42 -1.80 -3.64
N ASP A 255 -27.77 -0.65 -3.50
CA ASP A 255 -26.48 -0.51 -2.81
C ASP A 255 -26.59 -0.95 -1.35
N ASP A 256 -27.62 -0.46 -0.62
CA ASP A 256 -27.90 -0.85 0.77
C ASP A 256 -28.26 -2.35 0.90
N PHE A 257 -28.96 -2.93 -0.07
CA PHE A 257 -29.23 -4.37 -0.09
C PHE A 257 -27.97 -5.18 -0.24
N LEU A 258 -27.09 -4.81 -1.19
CA LEU A 258 -25.81 -5.49 -1.46
C LEU A 258 -24.86 -5.36 -0.27
N GLN A 259 -24.85 -4.22 0.42
CA GLN A 259 -24.14 -4.05 1.67
C GLN A 259 -24.59 -5.07 2.71
N ARG A 260 -25.89 -5.06 3.05
CA ARG A 260 -26.46 -5.95 4.07
C ARG A 260 -26.25 -7.43 3.74
N TRP A 261 -26.43 -7.81 2.46
CA TRP A 261 -26.20 -9.17 2.00
C TRP A 261 -24.75 -9.60 2.17
N THR A 262 -23.83 -8.73 1.77
CA THR A 262 -22.39 -9.00 1.91
C THR A 262 -21.98 -9.07 3.38
N SER A 263 -22.41 -8.12 4.22
CA SER A 263 -22.08 -8.08 5.64
C SER A 263 -22.57 -9.34 6.37
N ARG A 264 -23.83 -9.76 6.13
CA ARG A 264 -24.34 -11.02 6.70
C ARG A 264 -23.55 -12.25 6.30
N ARG A 265 -23.10 -12.31 5.03
CA ARG A 265 -22.29 -13.41 4.52
C ARG A 265 -20.90 -13.41 5.17
N TRP A 266 -20.34 -12.26 5.43
CA TRP A 266 -19.03 -12.12 6.05
C TRP A 266 -19.08 -12.43 7.54
N GLN A 267 -20.08 -11.94 8.27
CA GLN A 267 -20.31 -12.30 9.68
C GLN A 267 -20.40 -13.83 9.87
N LYS A 268 -21.10 -14.51 8.95
CA LYS A 268 -21.14 -16.00 8.99
C LYS A 268 -19.78 -16.65 8.77
N LYS A 269 -18.90 -16.06 7.94
CA LYS A 269 -17.54 -16.58 7.73
C LYS A 269 -16.64 -16.33 8.95
N GLU A 270 -16.73 -15.16 9.56
CA GLU A 270 -16.01 -14.84 10.79
C GLU A 270 -16.43 -15.78 11.94
N GLN A 271 -17.74 -15.99 12.13
CA GLN A 271 -18.26 -16.93 13.14
C GLN A 271 -17.82 -18.37 12.94
N ARG A 272 -17.62 -18.80 11.67
CA ARG A 272 -17.07 -20.12 11.35
C ARG A 272 -15.55 -20.21 11.52
N GLY A 273 -14.88 -19.07 11.72
CA GLY A 273 -13.42 -19.02 11.79
C GLY A 273 -12.75 -19.30 10.44
N ASP A 274 -13.41 -18.97 9.32
CA ASP A 274 -12.86 -19.19 7.98
C ASP A 274 -11.52 -18.47 7.84
N ARG A 275 -10.53 -19.18 7.26
CA ARG A 275 -9.18 -18.66 7.05
C ARG A 275 -8.95 -18.33 5.57
N ASN A 276 -8.04 -17.37 5.32
CA ASN A 276 -7.58 -17.09 3.97
C ASN A 276 -6.62 -18.18 3.45
N LYS A 277 -6.20 -18.08 2.18
CA LYS A 277 -5.23 -19.01 1.58
C LYS A 277 -3.89 -19.08 2.34
N LYS A 278 -3.53 -18.05 3.10
CA LYS A 278 -2.32 -17.98 3.94
C LYS A 278 -2.56 -18.47 5.38
N GLY A 279 -3.72 -19.05 5.68
CA GLY A 279 -4.06 -19.61 6.99
C GLY A 279 -4.47 -18.58 8.06
N ASN A 280 -4.54 -17.29 7.75
CA ASN A 280 -4.92 -16.24 8.68
C ASN A 280 -6.45 -16.12 8.78
N ARG A 281 -6.97 -15.92 9.99
CA ARG A 281 -8.36 -15.48 10.18
C ARG A 281 -8.56 -14.12 9.53
N MET A 282 -9.73 -13.90 8.97
CA MET A 282 -10.07 -12.65 8.29
C MET A 282 -11.03 -11.84 9.14
N SER A 283 -10.66 -10.59 9.43
CA SER A 283 -11.58 -9.57 9.91
C SER A 283 -12.14 -8.80 8.71
N LEU A 284 -13.44 -8.65 8.66
CA LEU A 284 -14.14 -8.11 7.50
C LEU A 284 -14.86 -6.83 7.93
N GLN A 285 -14.10 -5.73 8.00
CA GLN A 285 -14.66 -4.43 8.37
C GLN A 285 -15.44 -3.84 7.20
N ASN A 286 -16.74 -3.66 7.43
CA ASN A 286 -17.71 -3.16 6.46
C ASN A 286 -18.62 -2.14 7.07
N GLU A 287 -18.61 -0.95 6.50
CA GLU A 287 -19.61 0.09 6.75
C GLU A 287 -20.25 0.51 5.42
N LYS A 288 -21.16 1.46 5.46
CA LYS A 288 -21.83 1.97 4.25
C LYS A 288 -20.81 2.50 3.23
N HIS A 289 -19.81 3.22 3.71
CA HIS A 289 -18.88 4.00 2.89
C HIS A 289 -17.48 3.40 2.78
N PHE A 290 -17.21 2.27 3.43
CA PHE A 290 -15.96 1.54 3.24
C PHE A 290 -16.12 0.02 3.36
N SER A 291 -15.18 -0.70 2.77
CA SER A 291 -15.10 -2.15 2.81
C SER A 291 -13.65 -2.60 2.78
N ARG A 292 -13.20 -3.23 3.87
CA ARG A 292 -11.81 -3.65 4.04
C ARG A 292 -11.73 -5.09 4.56
N PRO A 293 -11.47 -6.08 3.70
CA PRO A 293 -11.12 -7.43 4.13
C PRO A 293 -9.63 -7.47 4.51
N ASN A 294 -9.31 -7.49 5.80
CA ASN A 294 -7.94 -7.62 6.29
C ASN A 294 -7.78 -8.91 7.09
N PRO A 295 -6.56 -9.48 7.20
CA PRO A 295 -6.28 -10.44 8.24
C PRO A 295 -6.62 -9.84 9.61
N GLU A 296 -7.20 -10.68 10.47
CA GLU A 296 -7.60 -10.26 11.81
C GLU A 296 -6.39 -9.65 12.55
N ASN A 297 -6.58 -8.45 13.10
CA ASN A 297 -5.58 -7.72 13.87
C ASN A 297 -4.24 -7.46 13.16
N PHE A 298 -4.15 -7.58 11.84
CA PHE A 298 -2.87 -7.40 11.13
C PHE A 298 -2.21 -6.04 11.43
N GLN A 299 -2.98 -4.96 11.35
CA GLN A 299 -2.49 -3.62 11.67
C GLN A 299 -1.99 -3.53 13.12
N GLN A 300 -2.76 -4.07 14.08
CA GLN A 300 -2.37 -4.06 15.48
C GLN A 300 -1.09 -4.87 15.71
N HIS A 301 -0.96 -6.04 15.11
CA HIS A 301 0.27 -6.84 15.21
C HIS A 301 1.50 -6.10 14.67
N VAL A 302 1.34 -5.34 13.57
CA VAL A 302 2.45 -4.51 13.05
C VAL A 302 2.81 -3.42 14.05
N LEU A 303 1.82 -2.73 14.62
CA LEU A 303 2.04 -1.66 15.59
C LEU A 303 2.68 -2.19 16.87
N ASP A 304 2.23 -3.32 17.40
CA ASP A 304 2.78 -3.94 18.61
C ASP A 304 4.24 -4.39 18.41
N ARG A 305 4.52 -5.04 17.28
CA ARG A 305 5.89 -5.43 16.92
C ARG A 305 6.80 -4.22 16.71
N TYR A 306 6.26 -3.15 16.11
CA TYR A 306 6.99 -1.91 15.92
C TYR A 306 7.34 -1.26 17.26
N ALA A 307 6.37 -1.14 18.17
CA ALA A 307 6.60 -0.60 19.51
C ALA A 307 7.63 -1.43 20.31
N SER A 308 7.53 -2.75 20.25
CA SER A 308 8.49 -3.67 20.87
C SER A 308 9.90 -3.46 20.31
N ARG A 309 10.03 -3.34 18.97
CA ARG A 309 11.32 -3.14 18.32
C ARG A 309 11.96 -1.80 18.68
N ILE A 310 11.17 -0.73 18.80
CA ILE A 310 11.64 0.56 19.27
C ILE A 310 12.17 0.46 20.71
N SER A 311 11.41 -0.15 21.61
CA SER A 311 11.81 -0.33 23.01
C SER A 311 13.12 -1.11 23.15
N GLU A 312 13.32 -2.16 22.36
CA GLU A 312 14.59 -2.91 22.32
C GLU A 312 15.76 -2.03 21.87
N LEU A 313 15.56 -1.19 20.87
CA LEU A 313 16.59 -0.27 20.40
C LEU A 313 16.89 0.79 21.45
N GLU A 314 15.88 1.38 22.07
CA GLU A 314 16.05 2.39 23.14
C GLU A 314 16.84 1.84 24.31
N SER A 315 16.61 0.61 24.72
CA SER A 315 17.38 -0.02 25.79
C SER A 315 18.87 -0.19 25.44
N LYS A 316 19.17 -0.51 24.17
CA LYS A 316 20.55 -0.69 23.70
C LYS A 316 21.34 0.61 23.65
N TRP A 317 20.75 1.69 23.13
CA TRP A 317 21.50 2.95 23.02
C TRP A 317 21.55 3.76 24.32
N SER A 318 20.66 3.50 25.29
CA SER A 318 20.73 4.11 26.63
C SER A 318 21.82 3.46 27.51
N SER A 319 22.33 2.30 27.08
CA SER A 319 23.37 1.52 27.77
C SER A 319 24.78 1.74 27.17
N SER A 320 24.86 2.47 26.08
CA SER A 320 26.12 2.83 25.39
C SER A 320 26.47 4.30 25.61
#